data_70b7c959ffa62e46a2776fadf9163b2b
#
_entry.id   70b7c959ffa62e46a2776fadf9163b2b
#
_cell.length_a   1.000
_cell.length_b   1.000
_cell.length_c   1.000
_cell.angle_alpha   90.00
_cell.angle_beta   90.00
_cell.angle_gamma   90.00
#
_symmetry.space_group_name_H-M   'P 1'
#
loop_
_entity.id
_entity.type
_entity.pdbx_description
1 polymer ?
#
loop_
_entity_poly.entity_id
_entity_poly.type
_entity_poly.pdbx_seq_one_letter_code
_entity_poly.pdbx_strand_id
1 'polypeptide(L)'
;MAITVGLDFGTHQTKICIENSDSPLHKTYEFYEWDKGVYAFPSIIQINNDRTVRYGSIDLDTCLVARKKKVAANPGKLDLPPQPTEPNMPVVEEPKLPAQPVHTFVTDGGLSISVPYKDLYGIGRPLPQKKGKPDSVKVWHKKCQKLKLEYEKRKRKWVHMGGKRLGLPMPVEPVYPPKPTELDSASEVPESINPLMIASVEQKGEYQNWLNQCASIKKQYNRSVERRDWIISQHKKDIQRWENECERITRNHSIQKKLYEESLVEYPLVYRYFKQATFSAYVWDYEIKASDLTVLYLANIIFRLEERFGTDFSIQMGIPASKATFSRLKPFASGYLIQAIRLVEDAFQNNYEKFLVTPFEELLSLIPKYEYSADLKMQYGLIILPEAYAALRSLTANSRIPRGMSIMVDMGGGTTDISFFVIEDNGEPHIYHFESIAKGLNFFLEYEDRHSFRSIDFSRKKELEDLPEDVFNKALSEFKGNVNCVIKRLTDFLHRDTISRGFMKSAFRDAIQNRPAIYTGGGCYDNRMRMPIYDFSDVKYIDKGILGIPNVVDESRVTIPYSLMATAFGLSIQRLDDDIKVSNKEDLFAKYSNVNEQDARWNAYREHGMYED
;
A
#
# COMPACT_ATOMS: atom_id res chain seq x y z
N MET A 1 13.45 31.81 31.80
CA MET A 1 13.92 30.91 30.72
C MET A 1 12.76 30.00 30.38
N ALA A 2 12.26 30.03 29.17
CA ALA A 2 11.19 29.10 28.74
C ALA A 2 11.82 27.85 28.13
N ILE A 3 11.40 26.69 28.61
CA ILE A 3 11.90 25.41 28.13
C ILE A 3 10.81 24.73 27.30
N THR A 4 11.12 24.39 26.04
CA THR A 4 10.23 23.62 25.19
C THR A 4 10.89 22.30 24.84
N VAL A 5 10.24 21.21 25.21
CA VAL A 5 10.68 19.85 24.96
C VAL A 5 10.04 19.32 23.67
N GLY A 6 10.82 19.09 22.65
CA GLY A 6 10.42 18.39 21.43
C GLY A 6 10.61 16.88 21.60
N LEU A 7 9.52 16.15 21.80
CA LEU A 7 9.52 14.72 22.07
C LEU A 7 9.17 13.92 20.81
N ASP A 8 10.18 13.39 20.15
CA ASP A 8 10.01 12.38 19.10
C ASP A 8 9.91 10.99 19.75
N PHE A 9 8.72 10.61 20.13
CA PHE A 9 8.43 9.28 20.65
C PHE A 9 8.38 8.28 19.47
N GLY A 10 9.52 7.75 19.06
CA GLY A 10 9.64 6.82 17.93
C GLY A 10 9.22 5.39 18.27
N THR A 11 8.87 4.61 17.26
CA THR A 11 8.51 3.17 17.44
C THR A 11 9.68 2.33 17.96
N HIS A 12 10.90 2.66 17.57
CA HIS A 12 12.12 1.97 18.01
C HIS A 12 12.90 2.75 19.05
N GLN A 13 12.95 4.05 18.88
CA GLN A 13 13.78 4.93 19.68
C GLN A 13 13.07 6.26 19.90
N THR A 14 13.14 6.76 21.12
CA THR A 14 12.70 8.09 21.49
C THR A 14 13.88 9.05 21.50
N LYS A 15 13.70 10.20 20.90
CA LYS A 15 14.68 11.27 20.82
C LYS A 15 14.05 12.55 21.32
N ILE A 16 14.84 13.37 21.99
CA ILE A 16 14.38 14.63 22.56
C ILE A 16 15.34 15.74 22.16
N CYS A 17 14.77 16.84 21.74
CA CYS A 17 15.47 18.09 21.58
C CYS A 17 14.80 19.15 22.46
N ILE A 18 15.58 20.00 23.09
CA ILE A 18 15.12 21.03 24.02
C ILE A 18 15.45 22.39 23.44
N GLU A 19 14.47 23.24 23.29
CA GLU A 19 14.66 24.65 23.03
C GLU A 19 14.70 25.40 24.38
N ASN A 20 15.81 26.07 24.67
CA ASN A 20 15.95 27.01 25.74
C ASN A 20 15.84 28.42 25.18
N SER A 21 14.89 29.20 25.67
CA SER A 21 14.64 30.56 25.20
C SER A 21 14.67 31.55 26.38
N ASP A 22 15.66 32.45 26.39
CA ASP A 22 15.69 33.60 27.29
C ASP A 22 14.95 34.80 26.68
N SER A 23 14.88 34.85 25.34
CA SER A 23 14.11 35.81 24.58
C SER A 23 13.83 35.26 23.16
N PRO A 24 12.89 35.82 22.40
CA PRO A 24 12.62 35.38 21.02
C PRO A 24 13.85 35.40 20.09
N LEU A 25 14.88 36.20 20.45
CA LEU A 25 16.11 36.35 19.67
C LEU A 25 17.27 35.47 20.16
N HIS A 26 17.17 34.93 21.36
CA HIS A 26 18.23 34.10 21.97
C HIS A 26 17.68 32.72 22.31
N LYS A 27 17.72 31.85 21.29
CA LYS A 27 17.31 30.46 21.40
C LYS A 27 18.51 29.56 21.24
N THR A 28 18.63 28.60 22.14
CA THR A 28 19.61 27.52 22.02
C THR A 28 18.91 26.18 22.01
N TYR A 29 19.50 25.21 21.35
CA TYR A 29 18.97 23.88 21.23
C TYR A 29 19.93 22.87 21.83
N GLU A 30 19.37 21.88 22.54
CA GLU A 30 20.13 20.82 23.18
C GLU A 30 19.44 19.49 22.87
N PHE A 31 20.24 18.49 22.43
CA PHE A 31 19.74 17.13 22.34
C PHE A 31 19.92 16.41 23.66
N TYR A 32 18.86 15.78 24.15
CA TYR A 32 18.87 15.12 25.44
C TYR A 32 19.77 13.88 25.39
N GLU A 33 20.78 13.85 26.22
CA GLU A 33 21.70 12.74 26.39
C GLU A 33 21.16 11.82 27.50
N TRP A 34 20.72 10.62 27.10
CA TRP A 34 20.13 9.63 28.01
C TRP A 34 21.17 8.94 28.88
N ASP A 35 22.33 8.72 28.30
CA ASP A 35 23.55 8.23 28.93
C ASP A 35 24.72 8.74 28.09
N LYS A 36 25.95 8.63 28.59
CA LYS A 36 27.13 9.17 27.93
C LYS A 36 27.22 8.77 26.46
N GLY A 37 27.02 9.74 25.56
CA GLY A 37 27.02 9.55 24.10
C GLY A 37 25.74 8.91 23.54
N VAL A 38 24.70 8.71 24.33
CA VAL A 38 23.43 8.09 23.92
C VAL A 38 22.33 9.14 23.81
N TYR A 39 21.94 9.49 22.61
CA TYR A 39 20.91 10.49 22.31
C TYR A 39 19.57 9.89 21.84
N ALA A 40 19.49 8.58 21.73
CA ALA A 40 18.27 7.87 21.33
C ALA A 40 17.96 6.78 22.36
N PHE A 41 16.82 6.91 23.02
CA PHE A 41 16.39 5.99 24.05
C PHE A 41 15.45 4.93 23.48
N PRO A 42 15.73 3.63 23.68
CA PRO A 42 14.92 2.58 23.10
C PRO A 42 13.47 2.58 23.60
N SER A 43 12.51 2.49 22.68
CA SER A 43 11.09 2.37 22.99
C SER A 43 10.74 0.92 23.33
N ILE A 44 11.27 0.46 24.46
CA ILE A 44 11.17 -0.92 24.96
C ILE A 44 10.79 -0.89 26.44
N ILE A 45 9.94 -1.83 26.83
CA ILE A 45 9.57 -2.10 28.22
C ILE A 45 9.82 -3.58 28.50
N GLN A 46 10.59 -3.89 29.53
CA GLN A 46 10.76 -5.23 30.05
C GLN A 46 10.09 -5.34 31.42
N ILE A 47 9.29 -6.36 31.63
CA ILE A 47 8.76 -6.75 32.93
C ILE A 47 9.61 -7.88 33.45
N ASN A 48 10.28 -7.65 34.58
CA ASN A 48 11.15 -8.60 35.24
C ASN A 48 10.37 -9.70 35.99
N ASN A 49 11.08 -10.74 36.45
CA ASN A 49 10.48 -11.83 37.24
C ASN A 49 9.85 -11.34 38.55
N ASP A 50 10.44 -10.33 39.18
CA ASP A 50 9.93 -9.68 40.40
C ASP A 50 8.82 -8.67 40.14
N ARG A 51 8.34 -8.57 38.90
CA ARG A 51 7.28 -7.67 38.44
C ARG A 51 7.68 -6.19 38.38
N THR A 52 8.93 -5.84 38.64
CA THR A 52 9.44 -4.50 38.38
C THR A 52 9.56 -4.23 36.88
N VAL A 53 9.59 -2.97 36.49
CA VAL A 53 9.61 -2.56 35.09
C VAL A 53 10.95 -1.91 34.75
N ARG A 54 11.54 -2.36 33.66
CA ARG A 54 12.73 -1.73 33.07
C ARG A 54 12.37 -1.04 31.76
N TYR A 55 12.82 0.18 31.60
CA TYR A 55 12.57 1.02 30.43
C TYR A 55 13.85 1.23 29.62
N GLY A 56 13.75 1.20 28.31
CA GLY A 56 14.83 1.54 27.38
C GLY A 56 16.00 0.56 27.33
N SER A 57 15.96 -0.53 28.08
CA SER A 57 16.98 -1.56 28.08
C SER A 57 16.36 -2.93 28.32
N ILE A 58 17.05 -3.98 27.92
CA ILE A 58 16.70 -5.37 28.21
C ILE A 58 17.89 -6.07 28.82
N ASP A 59 17.59 -7.02 29.69
CA ASP A 59 18.60 -7.94 30.18
C ASP A 59 18.75 -9.09 29.19
N LEU A 60 19.83 -9.05 28.41
CA LEU A 60 20.13 -10.02 27.36
C LEU A 60 20.37 -11.44 27.88
N ASP A 61 20.91 -11.56 29.08
CA ASP A 61 21.24 -12.87 29.66
C ASP A 61 19.99 -13.62 30.11
N THR A 62 18.95 -12.89 30.47
CA THR A 62 17.67 -13.45 30.93
C THR A 62 16.57 -13.39 29.88
N CYS A 63 16.74 -12.56 28.83
CA CYS A 63 15.70 -12.23 27.88
C CYS A 63 16.14 -12.39 26.43
N LEU A 64 16.33 -13.62 26.01
CA LEU A 64 16.70 -13.93 24.62
C LEU A 64 15.59 -13.70 23.61
N VAL A 65 14.33 -13.63 24.04
CA VAL A 65 13.18 -13.51 23.14
C VAL A 65 12.04 -12.76 23.86
N ALA A 66 11.46 -11.75 23.21
CA ALA A 66 10.22 -11.14 23.66
C ALA A 66 9.09 -12.16 23.59
N ARG A 67 8.29 -12.26 24.63
CA ARG A 67 7.26 -13.25 24.70
C ARG A 67 5.94 -12.67 25.18
N LYS A 68 4.88 -13.08 24.52
CA LYS A 68 3.52 -12.76 24.88
C LYS A 68 3.17 -13.49 26.14
N LYS A 69 2.61 -12.81 27.12
CA LYS A 69 2.10 -13.47 28.30
C LYS A 69 0.65 -13.89 28.17
N LYS A 70 -0.11 -13.30 27.27
CA LYS A 70 -1.41 -13.85 26.97
C LYS A 70 -1.18 -15.26 26.47
N VAL A 71 -1.63 -16.25 27.23
CA VAL A 71 -1.78 -17.59 26.68
C VAL A 71 -2.73 -17.39 25.51
N ALA A 72 -2.17 -17.30 24.31
CA ALA A 72 -2.96 -17.18 23.12
C ALA A 72 -3.95 -18.34 23.13
N ALA A 73 -5.19 -18.10 22.81
CA ALA A 73 -6.17 -19.16 22.76
C ALA A 73 -5.61 -20.27 21.87
N ASN A 74 -5.61 -21.51 22.37
CA ASN A 74 -5.21 -22.65 21.55
C ASN A 74 -6.05 -22.62 20.27
N PRO A 75 -5.48 -22.46 19.10
CA PRO A 75 -6.26 -22.35 17.87
C PRO A 75 -7.04 -23.62 17.53
N GLY A 76 -6.82 -24.69 18.28
CA GLY A 76 -7.48 -25.96 18.06
C GLY A 76 -7.07 -26.63 16.75
N LYS A 77 -7.99 -27.43 16.21
CA LYS A 77 -7.81 -28.01 14.86
C LYS A 77 -8.06 -26.97 13.77
N LEU A 78 -7.22 -27.03 12.74
CA LEU A 78 -7.46 -26.25 11.53
C LEU A 78 -8.78 -26.69 10.89
N ASP A 79 -9.75 -25.80 10.83
CA ASP A 79 -11.05 -26.04 10.21
C ASP A 79 -11.13 -25.22 8.91
N LEU A 80 -11.13 -25.93 7.80
CA LEU A 80 -11.18 -25.33 6.47
C LEU A 80 -12.63 -25.36 5.95
N PRO A 81 -13.05 -24.35 5.20
CA PRO A 81 -14.37 -24.34 4.61
C PRO A 81 -14.52 -25.51 3.62
N PRO A 82 -15.74 -26.10 3.50
CA PRO A 82 -15.97 -27.19 2.57
C PRO A 82 -15.71 -26.72 1.13
N GLN A 83 -15.15 -27.63 0.34
CA GLN A 83 -14.89 -27.36 -1.07
C GLN A 83 -16.21 -27.11 -1.81
N PRO A 84 -16.26 -26.14 -2.73
CA PRO A 84 -17.44 -25.93 -3.56
C PRO A 84 -17.84 -27.21 -4.29
N THR A 85 -19.11 -27.60 -4.17
CA THR A 85 -19.65 -28.77 -4.86
C THR A 85 -19.64 -28.55 -6.36
N GLU A 86 -19.39 -29.62 -7.09
CA GLU A 86 -19.49 -29.57 -8.56
C GLU A 86 -20.89 -29.12 -9.01
N PRO A 87 -20.99 -28.16 -9.89
CA PRO A 87 -22.27 -27.69 -10.37
C PRO A 87 -22.97 -28.74 -11.22
N ASN A 88 -24.29 -28.83 -11.08
CA ASN A 88 -25.10 -29.69 -11.92
C ASN A 88 -25.00 -29.18 -13.39
N MET A 89 -24.29 -29.92 -14.22
CA MET A 89 -24.02 -29.50 -15.58
C MET A 89 -25.20 -29.84 -16.48
N PRO A 90 -25.72 -28.88 -17.25
CA PRO A 90 -26.74 -29.20 -18.26
C PRO A 90 -26.15 -30.15 -19.33
N VAL A 91 -26.89 -31.20 -19.60
CA VAL A 91 -26.57 -32.10 -20.73
C VAL A 91 -26.78 -31.29 -22.01
N VAL A 92 -25.74 -31.16 -22.80
CA VAL A 92 -25.78 -30.48 -24.09
C VAL A 92 -25.49 -31.52 -25.16
N GLU A 93 -26.55 -32.11 -25.67
CA GLU A 93 -26.47 -33.04 -26.80
C GLU A 93 -26.42 -32.27 -28.13
N GLU A 94 -25.68 -32.79 -29.10
CA GLU A 94 -25.71 -32.22 -30.44
C GLU A 94 -27.13 -32.32 -31.03
N PRO A 95 -27.65 -31.18 -31.50
CA PRO A 95 -29.02 -31.17 -31.98
C PRO A 95 -29.17 -31.97 -33.28
N LYS A 96 -30.12 -32.88 -33.27
CA LYS A 96 -30.54 -33.52 -34.54
C LYS A 96 -31.31 -32.49 -35.35
N LEU A 97 -30.72 -32.08 -36.45
CA LEU A 97 -31.40 -31.19 -37.38
C LEU A 97 -32.53 -31.95 -38.12
N PRO A 98 -33.65 -31.29 -38.38
CA PRO A 98 -34.73 -31.91 -39.14
C PRO A 98 -34.25 -32.33 -40.52
N ALA A 99 -34.81 -33.42 -41.03
CA ALA A 99 -34.48 -33.89 -42.36
C ALA A 99 -34.77 -32.78 -43.41
N GLN A 100 -33.87 -32.62 -44.33
CA GLN A 100 -34.05 -31.64 -45.40
C GLN A 100 -35.27 -32.02 -46.22
N PRO A 101 -36.21 -31.10 -46.50
CA PRO A 101 -37.32 -31.39 -47.40
C PRO A 101 -36.80 -31.76 -48.79
N VAL A 102 -37.39 -32.76 -49.34
CA VAL A 102 -37.10 -33.28 -50.71
C VAL A 102 -38.34 -33.14 -51.57
N HIS A 103 -38.15 -32.80 -52.81
CA HIS A 103 -39.24 -32.86 -53.82
C HIS A 103 -39.09 -34.12 -54.66
N THR A 104 -40.17 -34.87 -54.75
CA THR A 104 -40.20 -36.11 -55.51
C THR A 104 -40.83 -35.83 -56.85
N PHE A 105 -40.07 -36.05 -57.90
CA PHE A 105 -40.55 -35.99 -59.29
C PHE A 105 -40.88 -37.40 -59.74
N VAL A 106 -42.02 -37.55 -60.38
CA VAL A 106 -42.39 -38.80 -61.06
C VAL A 106 -42.15 -38.57 -62.55
N THR A 107 -41.26 -39.36 -63.15
CA THR A 107 -40.98 -39.28 -64.55
C THR A 107 -42.10 -39.96 -65.34
N ASP A 108 -42.27 -39.61 -66.60
CA ASP A 108 -43.25 -40.25 -67.51
C ASP A 108 -43.10 -41.77 -67.62
N GLY A 109 -41.99 -42.33 -67.15
CA GLY A 109 -41.74 -43.76 -67.03
C GLY A 109 -42.06 -44.37 -65.68
N GLY A 110 -42.67 -43.63 -64.75
CA GLY A 110 -43.04 -44.09 -63.39
C GLY A 110 -41.91 -44.12 -62.35
N LEU A 111 -40.74 -43.64 -62.70
CA LEU A 111 -39.60 -43.54 -61.73
C LEU A 111 -39.73 -42.33 -60.87
N SER A 112 -39.67 -42.52 -59.54
CA SER A 112 -39.68 -41.42 -58.55
C SER A 112 -38.26 -41.02 -58.24
N ILE A 113 -37.91 -39.77 -58.52
CA ILE A 113 -36.60 -39.17 -58.16
C ILE A 113 -36.82 -38.12 -57.12
N SER A 114 -36.23 -38.27 -55.90
CA SER A 114 -36.28 -37.33 -54.83
C SER A 114 -35.05 -36.42 -54.84
N VAL A 115 -35.24 -35.10 -54.98
CA VAL A 115 -34.16 -34.14 -55.08
C VAL A 115 -34.28 -33.16 -53.86
N PRO A 116 -33.22 -32.98 -53.07
CA PRO A 116 -33.23 -32.03 -52.01
C PRO A 116 -33.50 -30.58 -52.49
N TYR A 117 -34.31 -29.83 -51.82
CA TYR A 117 -34.67 -28.44 -52.18
C TYR A 117 -33.47 -27.53 -52.42
N LYS A 118 -32.33 -27.73 -51.68
CA LYS A 118 -31.12 -26.94 -51.88
C LYS A 118 -30.60 -27.03 -53.32
N ASP A 119 -30.75 -28.18 -53.94
CA ASP A 119 -30.23 -28.46 -55.27
C ASP A 119 -31.17 -27.95 -56.41
N LEU A 120 -32.46 -27.72 -56.07
CA LEU A 120 -33.44 -27.06 -56.92
C LEU A 120 -33.25 -25.54 -57.02
N TYR A 121 -32.69 -24.90 -56.02
CA TYR A 121 -32.47 -23.42 -55.96
C TYR A 121 -31.27 -22.97 -56.81
N GLY A 122 -30.40 -23.86 -57.20
CA GLY A 122 -29.25 -23.56 -58.03
C GLY A 122 -29.52 -23.44 -59.52
N ILE A 123 -30.69 -23.98 -60.00
CA ILE A 123 -31.04 -24.06 -61.41
C ILE A 123 -31.82 -22.79 -61.78
N GLY A 124 -31.23 -21.92 -62.60
CA GLY A 124 -31.95 -20.80 -63.25
C GLY A 124 -31.69 -19.37 -62.72
N ARG A 125 -30.70 -19.14 -61.88
CA ARG A 125 -30.21 -17.77 -61.59
C ARG A 125 -28.82 -17.58 -62.18
N PRO A 126 -28.50 -16.42 -62.82
CA PRO A 126 -27.11 -16.04 -63.03
C PRO A 126 -26.45 -15.97 -61.65
N LEU A 127 -25.37 -16.67 -61.46
CA LEU A 127 -24.56 -16.68 -60.23
C LEU A 127 -24.31 -15.23 -59.82
N PRO A 128 -24.74 -14.79 -58.60
CA PRO A 128 -24.31 -13.51 -58.11
C PRO A 128 -22.79 -13.54 -58.05
N GLN A 129 -22.15 -12.53 -58.67
CA GLN A 129 -20.70 -12.40 -58.62
C GLN A 129 -20.28 -12.54 -57.16
N LYS A 130 -19.51 -13.58 -56.87
CA LYS A 130 -18.99 -13.88 -55.52
C LYS A 130 -18.25 -12.64 -55.02
N LYS A 131 -18.86 -11.85 -54.15
CA LYS A 131 -18.07 -11.13 -53.18
C LYS A 131 -17.33 -12.22 -52.41
N GLY A 132 -16.02 -12.29 -52.61
CA GLY A 132 -15.19 -13.41 -52.22
C GLY A 132 -15.49 -13.80 -50.77
N LYS A 133 -15.91 -15.06 -50.56
CA LYS A 133 -15.89 -15.65 -49.23
C LYS A 133 -14.47 -15.47 -48.70
N PRO A 134 -14.27 -15.00 -47.47
CA PRO A 134 -12.94 -14.92 -46.93
C PRO A 134 -12.34 -16.32 -47.02
N ASP A 135 -11.22 -16.41 -47.72
CA ASP A 135 -10.46 -17.63 -47.94
C ASP A 135 -10.37 -18.39 -46.61
N SER A 136 -11.00 -19.54 -46.52
CA SER A 136 -11.10 -20.34 -45.30
C SER A 136 -9.71 -20.62 -44.70
N VAL A 137 -8.72 -20.76 -45.58
CA VAL A 137 -7.31 -20.93 -45.24
C VAL A 137 -6.75 -19.66 -44.58
N LYS A 138 -7.08 -18.47 -45.09
CA LYS A 138 -6.67 -17.19 -44.47
C LYS A 138 -7.30 -16.98 -43.08
N VAL A 139 -8.56 -17.36 -42.92
CA VAL A 139 -9.26 -17.29 -41.62
C VAL A 139 -8.63 -18.28 -40.63
N TRP A 140 -8.32 -19.49 -41.09
CA TRP A 140 -7.62 -20.51 -40.32
C TRP A 140 -6.23 -20.03 -39.90
N HIS A 141 -5.43 -19.48 -40.81
CA HIS A 141 -4.11 -18.91 -40.51
C HIS A 141 -4.17 -17.80 -39.45
N LYS A 142 -5.13 -16.86 -39.55
CA LYS A 142 -5.33 -15.81 -38.55
C LYS A 142 -5.67 -16.41 -37.20
N LYS A 143 -6.48 -17.46 -37.13
CA LYS A 143 -6.84 -18.13 -35.87
C LYS A 143 -5.64 -18.85 -35.26
N CYS A 144 -4.85 -19.54 -36.03
CA CYS A 144 -3.61 -20.19 -35.58
C CYS A 144 -2.58 -19.18 -35.11
N GLN A 145 -2.40 -18.05 -35.82
CA GLN A 145 -1.51 -16.98 -35.40
C GLN A 145 -1.94 -16.36 -34.06
N LYS A 146 -3.25 -16.14 -33.84
CA LYS A 146 -3.79 -15.62 -32.57
C LYS A 146 -3.50 -16.58 -31.42
N LEU A 147 -3.74 -17.87 -31.59
CA LEU A 147 -3.46 -18.90 -30.58
C LEU A 147 -1.97 -18.95 -30.21
N LYS A 148 -1.10 -18.90 -31.25
CA LYS A 148 0.36 -18.85 -31.04
C LYS A 148 0.80 -17.62 -30.26
N LEU A 149 0.24 -16.46 -30.60
CA LEU A 149 0.57 -15.19 -29.92
C LEU A 149 0.12 -15.19 -28.46
N GLU A 150 -1.04 -15.75 -28.16
CA GLU A 150 -1.54 -15.90 -26.78
C GLU A 150 -0.70 -16.89 -25.98
N TYR A 151 -0.28 -18.00 -26.60
CA TYR A 151 0.65 -18.95 -25.95
C TYR A 151 1.99 -18.30 -25.63
N GLU A 152 2.58 -17.59 -26.60
CA GLU A 152 3.85 -16.88 -26.38
C GLU A 152 3.74 -15.81 -25.28
N LYS A 153 2.62 -15.10 -25.19
CA LYS A 153 2.36 -14.18 -24.09
C LYS A 153 2.31 -14.90 -22.74
N ARG A 154 1.61 -16.04 -22.64
CA ARG A 154 1.54 -16.84 -21.41
C ARG A 154 2.90 -17.40 -21.04
N LYS A 155 3.68 -17.89 -22.00
CA LYS A 155 5.03 -18.41 -21.81
C LYS A 155 5.99 -17.33 -21.32
N ARG A 156 5.96 -16.12 -21.93
CA ARG A 156 6.76 -14.98 -21.46
C ARG A 156 6.38 -14.58 -20.03
N LYS A 157 5.09 -14.51 -19.71
CA LYS A 157 4.61 -14.24 -18.36
C LYS A 157 5.09 -15.31 -17.36
N TRP A 158 5.02 -16.58 -17.73
CA TRP A 158 5.52 -17.69 -16.92
C TRP A 158 7.03 -17.59 -16.67
N VAL A 159 7.83 -17.29 -17.69
CA VAL A 159 9.27 -17.05 -17.56
C VAL A 159 9.56 -15.85 -16.67
N HIS A 160 8.85 -14.74 -16.89
CA HIS A 160 9.02 -13.51 -16.11
C HIS A 160 8.68 -13.70 -14.62
N MET A 161 7.68 -14.52 -14.31
CA MET A 161 7.33 -14.90 -12.93
C MET A 161 8.25 -15.97 -12.34
N GLY A 162 9.30 -16.37 -13.02
CA GLY A 162 10.22 -17.42 -12.54
C GLY A 162 9.60 -18.80 -12.47
N GLY A 163 8.66 -19.12 -13.35
CA GLY A 163 7.86 -20.35 -13.33
C GLY A 163 8.66 -21.65 -13.19
N LYS A 164 9.82 -21.74 -13.85
CA LYS A 164 10.74 -22.90 -13.72
C LYS A 164 11.37 -22.97 -12.32
N ARG A 165 11.71 -21.80 -11.74
CA ARG A 165 12.32 -21.67 -10.39
C ARG A 165 11.29 -21.95 -9.29
N LEU A 166 10.03 -21.64 -9.54
CA LEU A 166 8.91 -21.81 -8.61
C LEU A 166 8.19 -23.16 -8.75
N GLY A 167 8.66 -24.07 -9.65
CA GLY A 167 8.01 -25.35 -9.90
C GLY A 167 6.63 -25.27 -10.54
N LEU A 168 6.26 -24.12 -11.10
CA LEU A 168 4.95 -23.94 -11.76
C LEU A 168 4.89 -24.71 -13.07
N PRO A 169 3.75 -25.34 -13.41
CA PRO A 169 3.60 -26.05 -14.68
C PRO A 169 3.74 -25.07 -15.85
N MET A 170 4.48 -25.48 -16.86
CA MET A 170 4.64 -24.69 -18.09
C MET A 170 3.30 -24.58 -18.80
N PRO A 171 2.94 -23.43 -19.39
CA PRO A 171 1.73 -23.31 -20.20
C PRO A 171 1.67 -24.38 -21.29
N VAL A 172 0.52 -25.04 -21.41
CA VAL A 172 0.30 -26.08 -22.40
C VAL A 172 0.27 -25.45 -23.81
N GLU A 173 0.95 -26.08 -24.75
CA GLU A 173 0.97 -25.64 -26.12
C GLU A 173 -0.45 -25.71 -26.72
N PRO A 174 -0.90 -24.72 -27.50
CA PRO A 174 -2.24 -24.71 -28.01
C PRO A 174 -2.44 -25.82 -29.06
N VAL A 175 -3.55 -26.54 -28.95
CA VAL A 175 -3.99 -27.45 -30.03
C VAL A 175 -4.54 -26.57 -31.14
N TYR A 176 -3.91 -26.66 -32.31
CA TYR A 176 -4.37 -25.93 -33.48
C TYR A 176 -5.58 -26.63 -34.09
N PRO A 177 -6.59 -25.89 -34.57
CA PRO A 177 -7.70 -26.49 -35.28
C PRO A 177 -7.20 -27.18 -36.57
N PRO A 178 -7.81 -28.27 -36.99
CA PRO A 178 -7.42 -28.96 -38.21
C PRO A 178 -7.50 -28.00 -39.42
N LYS A 179 -6.54 -28.10 -40.32
CA LYS A 179 -6.52 -27.31 -41.53
C LYS A 179 -7.77 -27.66 -42.34
N PRO A 180 -8.53 -26.67 -42.86
CA PRO A 180 -9.63 -26.95 -43.73
C PRO A 180 -9.12 -27.76 -44.94
N THR A 181 -9.60 -28.97 -45.11
CA THR A 181 -9.42 -29.73 -46.35
C THR A 181 -10.22 -29.03 -47.43
N GLU A 182 -9.65 -28.81 -48.59
CA GLU A 182 -10.40 -28.49 -49.79
C GLU A 182 -11.32 -29.69 -50.02
N LEU A 183 -12.58 -29.54 -49.64
CA LEU A 183 -13.62 -30.45 -50.09
C LEU A 183 -13.72 -30.24 -51.58
N ASP A 184 -13.24 -31.22 -52.31
CA ASP A 184 -13.53 -31.37 -53.74
C ASP A 184 -15.04 -31.24 -53.90
N SER A 185 -15.47 -30.11 -54.38
CA SER A 185 -16.86 -29.86 -54.78
C SER A 185 -17.08 -30.32 -56.14
N ALA A 186 -17.05 -31.61 -56.29
CA ALA A 186 -17.52 -32.27 -57.50
C ALA A 186 -18.49 -33.38 -57.12
N SER A 187 -19.66 -33.00 -56.60
CA SER A 187 -20.81 -33.84 -56.85
C SER A 187 -21.31 -33.51 -58.26
N GLU A 188 -21.00 -34.38 -59.20
CA GLU A 188 -21.58 -34.35 -60.50
C GLU A 188 -23.10 -34.33 -60.37
N VAL A 189 -23.71 -33.21 -60.74
CA VAL A 189 -25.15 -33.12 -60.95
C VAL A 189 -25.47 -33.89 -62.20
N PRO A 190 -26.38 -34.87 -62.20
CA PRO A 190 -26.76 -35.57 -63.41
C PRO A 190 -27.26 -34.58 -64.46
N GLU A 191 -26.66 -34.56 -65.60
CA GLU A 191 -26.96 -33.68 -66.78
C GLU A 191 -28.38 -33.77 -67.33
N SER A 192 -29.27 -34.54 -66.72
CA SER A 192 -30.60 -34.86 -67.30
C SER A 192 -31.81 -34.24 -66.62
N ILE A 193 -31.61 -33.24 -65.78
CA ILE A 193 -32.75 -32.55 -65.15
C ILE A 193 -33.14 -31.33 -65.99
N ASN A 194 -34.32 -31.46 -66.64
CA ASN A 194 -34.91 -30.42 -67.48
C ASN A 194 -35.00 -29.06 -66.71
N PRO A 195 -34.40 -27.96 -67.23
CA PRO A 195 -34.34 -26.69 -66.58
C PRO A 195 -35.68 -25.98 -66.37
N LEU A 196 -36.79 -26.55 -66.77
CA LEU A 196 -38.15 -25.98 -66.62
C LEU A 196 -38.83 -26.31 -65.28
N MET A 197 -38.19 -27.08 -64.38
CA MET A 197 -38.76 -27.32 -63.04
C MET A 197 -38.48 -26.17 -62.08
N ILE A 198 -39.23 -25.09 -62.18
CA ILE A 198 -39.24 -23.99 -61.21
C ILE A 198 -40.02 -24.46 -59.98
N ALA A 199 -39.34 -24.57 -58.82
CA ALA A 199 -39.99 -24.88 -57.56
C ALA A 199 -41.16 -23.91 -57.30
N SER A 200 -42.35 -24.45 -56.99
CA SER A 200 -43.51 -23.62 -56.66
C SER A 200 -43.26 -22.66 -55.50
N VAL A 201 -44.09 -21.63 -55.35
CA VAL A 201 -43.98 -20.69 -54.23
C VAL A 201 -44.10 -21.40 -52.89
N GLU A 202 -44.95 -22.45 -52.83
CA GLU A 202 -45.10 -23.29 -51.62
C GLU A 202 -43.83 -24.06 -51.29
N GLN A 203 -43.18 -24.67 -52.26
CA GLN A 203 -41.92 -25.39 -52.09
C GLN A 203 -40.77 -24.47 -51.60
N LYS A 204 -40.76 -23.22 -52.06
CA LYS A 204 -39.83 -22.21 -51.57
C LYS A 204 -40.10 -21.87 -50.10
N GLY A 205 -41.38 -21.79 -49.72
CA GLY A 205 -41.81 -21.57 -48.35
C GLY A 205 -41.36 -22.70 -47.42
N GLU A 206 -41.54 -23.95 -47.80
CA GLU A 206 -41.13 -25.11 -47.01
C GLU A 206 -39.62 -25.15 -46.76
N TYR A 207 -38.81 -24.89 -47.79
CA TYR A 207 -37.35 -24.83 -47.63
C TYR A 207 -36.90 -23.68 -46.73
N GLN A 208 -37.54 -22.52 -46.87
CA GLN A 208 -37.25 -21.38 -46.00
C GLN A 208 -37.64 -21.65 -44.54
N ASN A 209 -38.77 -22.32 -44.31
CA ASN A 209 -39.20 -22.76 -42.99
C ASN A 209 -38.21 -23.78 -42.38
N TRP A 210 -37.72 -24.75 -43.16
CA TRP A 210 -36.70 -25.67 -42.72
C TRP A 210 -35.39 -24.96 -42.36
N LEU A 211 -34.92 -23.98 -43.15
CA LEU A 211 -33.74 -23.16 -42.82
C LEU A 211 -33.94 -22.39 -41.51
N ASN A 212 -35.11 -21.82 -41.32
CA ASN A 212 -35.44 -21.09 -40.10
C ASN A 212 -35.47 -22.02 -38.88
N GLN A 213 -36.02 -23.22 -39.00
CA GLN A 213 -36.01 -24.24 -37.94
C GLN A 213 -34.57 -24.67 -37.61
N CYS A 214 -33.74 -25.00 -38.64
CA CYS A 214 -32.34 -25.32 -38.43
C CYS A 214 -31.58 -24.19 -37.73
N ALA A 215 -31.81 -22.94 -38.14
CA ALA A 215 -31.21 -21.76 -37.50
C ALA A 215 -31.64 -21.60 -36.05
N SER A 216 -32.93 -21.81 -35.76
CA SER A 216 -33.47 -21.75 -34.39
C SER A 216 -32.84 -22.82 -33.48
N ILE A 217 -32.80 -24.08 -33.98
CA ILE A 217 -32.20 -25.20 -33.24
C ILE A 217 -30.70 -24.94 -32.94
N LYS A 218 -29.95 -24.50 -33.96
CA LYS A 218 -28.53 -24.11 -33.76
C LYS A 218 -28.36 -22.98 -32.76
N LYS A 219 -29.26 -21.98 -32.79
CA LYS A 219 -29.23 -20.87 -31.82
C LYS A 219 -29.52 -21.34 -30.41
N GLN A 220 -30.45 -22.26 -30.21
CA GLN A 220 -30.75 -22.86 -28.91
C GLN A 220 -29.56 -23.69 -28.40
N TYR A 221 -28.96 -24.52 -29.26
CA TYR A 221 -27.77 -25.30 -28.92
C TYR A 221 -26.62 -24.39 -28.50
N ASN A 222 -26.29 -23.35 -29.26
CA ASN A 222 -25.22 -22.43 -28.93
C ASN A 222 -25.47 -21.73 -27.57
N ARG A 223 -26.72 -21.34 -27.30
CA ARG A 223 -27.08 -20.78 -25.98
C ARG A 223 -26.88 -21.78 -24.83
N SER A 224 -27.17 -23.06 -25.07
CA SER A 224 -26.95 -24.12 -24.07
C SER A 224 -25.46 -24.35 -23.81
N VAL A 225 -24.64 -24.32 -24.86
CA VAL A 225 -23.17 -24.39 -24.75
C VAL A 225 -22.63 -23.18 -24.00
N GLU A 226 -23.06 -21.96 -24.36
CA GLU A 226 -22.64 -20.73 -23.69
C GLU A 226 -23.02 -20.76 -22.21
N ARG A 227 -24.22 -21.24 -21.86
CA ARG A 227 -24.67 -21.39 -20.47
C ARG A 227 -23.79 -22.39 -19.71
N ARG A 228 -23.46 -23.53 -20.32
CA ARG A 228 -22.56 -24.52 -19.72
C ARG A 228 -21.18 -23.94 -19.48
N ASP A 229 -20.61 -23.24 -20.45
CA ASP A 229 -19.28 -22.65 -20.35
C ASP A 229 -19.25 -21.53 -19.30
N TRP A 230 -20.35 -20.77 -19.17
CA TRP A 230 -20.52 -19.80 -18.11
C TRP A 230 -20.54 -20.47 -16.72
N ILE A 231 -21.27 -21.57 -16.54
CA ILE A 231 -21.32 -22.34 -15.27
C ILE A 231 -19.91 -22.84 -14.91
N ILE A 232 -19.20 -23.42 -15.87
CA ILE A 232 -17.80 -23.86 -15.67
C ILE A 232 -16.90 -22.71 -15.23
N SER A 233 -17.05 -21.57 -15.89
CA SER A 233 -16.27 -20.37 -15.55
C SER A 233 -16.57 -19.84 -14.14
N GLN A 234 -17.84 -19.86 -13.72
CA GLN A 234 -18.20 -19.47 -12.36
C GLN A 234 -17.66 -20.47 -11.34
N HIS A 235 -17.83 -21.75 -11.55
CA HIS A 235 -17.30 -22.76 -10.64
C HIS A 235 -15.76 -22.67 -10.49
N LYS A 236 -15.03 -22.41 -11.57
CA LYS A 236 -13.58 -22.15 -11.49
C LYS A 236 -13.25 -20.94 -10.62
N LYS A 237 -14.05 -19.88 -10.72
CA LYS A 237 -13.87 -18.70 -9.86
C LYS A 237 -14.17 -19.01 -8.40
N ASP A 238 -15.18 -19.84 -8.13
CA ASP A 238 -15.56 -20.22 -6.77
C ASP A 238 -14.49 -21.13 -6.15
N ILE A 239 -13.92 -22.05 -6.92
CA ILE A 239 -12.76 -22.85 -6.48
C ILE A 239 -11.58 -21.94 -6.15
N GLN A 240 -11.24 -20.98 -7.03
CA GLN A 240 -10.14 -20.07 -6.78
C GLN A 240 -10.36 -19.19 -5.52
N ARG A 241 -11.60 -18.76 -5.28
CA ARG A 241 -11.94 -18.04 -4.04
C ARG A 241 -11.80 -18.94 -2.82
N TRP A 242 -12.25 -20.18 -2.92
CA TRP A 242 -12.11 -21.16 -1.86
C TRP A 242 -10.63 -21.47 -1.56
N GLU A 243 -9.80 -21.67 -2.57
CA GLU A 243 -8.35 -21.88 -2.40
C GLU A 243 -7.70 -20.69 -1.69
N ASN A 244 -7.97 -19.46 -2.14
CA ASN A 244 -7.45 -18.27 -1.51
C ASN A 244 -7.90 -18.12 -0.05
N GLU A 245 -9.14 -18.49 0.26
CA GLU A 245 -9.67 -18.47 1.62
C GLU A 245 -9.05 -19.56 2.50
N CYS A 246 -8.84 -20.76 1.98
CA CYS A 246 -8.11 -21.83 2.65
C CYS A 246 -6.68 -21.43 2.98
N GLU A 247 -5.97 -20.79 2.03
CA GLU A 247 -4.62 -20.27 2.26
C GLU A 247 -4.62 -19.22 3.36
N ARG A 248 -5.59 -18.29 3.34
CA ARG A 248 -5.74 -17.25 4.36
C ARG A 248 -5.97 -17.86 5.74
N ILE A 249 -6.90 -18.82 5.86
CA ILE A 249 -7.23 -19.50 7.13
C ILE A 249 -6.02 -20.29 7.63
N THR A 250 -5.34 -21.03 6.77
CA THR A 250 -4.14 -21.80 7.11
C THR A 250 -3.02 -20.91 7.61
N ARG A 251 -2.78 -19.78 6.93
CA ARG A 251 -1.78 -18.79 7.35
C ARG A 251 -2.12 -18.22 8.73
N ASN A 252 -3.38 -17.80 8.93
CA ASN A 252 -3.82 -17.27 10.21
C ASN A 252 -3.72 -18.31 11.34
N HIS A 253 -4.11 -19.57 11.07
CA HIS A 253 -3.99 -20.65 12.03
C HIS A 253 -2.53 -20.92 12.40
N SER A 254 -1.62 -20.92 11.43
CA SER A 254 -0.18 -21.08 11.67
C SER A 254 0.39 -19.97 12.55
N ILE A 255 -0.03 -18.72 12.29
CA ILE A 255 0.33 -17.57 13.12
C ILE A 255 -0.21 -17.75 14.54
N GLN A 256 -1.50 -18.08 14.69
CA GLN A 256 -2.12 -18.30 16.01
C GLN A 256 -1.46 -19.45 16.77
N LYS A 257 -1.13 -20.54 16.08
CA LYS A 257 -0.44 -21.69 16.68
C LYS A 257 0.93 -21.30 17.19
N LYS A 258 1.70 -20.55 16.39
CA LYS A 258 3.00 -20.04 16.79
C LYS A 258 2.89 -19.11 18.00
N LEU A 259 1.91 -18.21 17.99
CA LEU A 259 1.61 -17.31 19.10
C LEU A 259 1.25 -18.06 20.37
N TYR A 260 0.44 -19.14 20.26
CA TYR A 260 0.12 -20.01 21.38
C TYR A 260 1.36 -20.72 21.93
N GLU A 261 2.19 -21.31 21.07
CA GLU A 261 3.43 -21.97 21.46
C GLU A 261 4.41 -21.00 22.17
N GLU A 262 4.53 -19.78 21.64
CA GLU A 262 5.32 -18.71 22.25
C GLU A 262 4.73 -18.22 23.58
N SER A 263 3.42 -18.27 23.75
CA SER A 263 2.71 -17.85 24.98
C SER A 263 2.87 -18.81 26.16
N LEU A 264 3.29 -20.04 25.89
CA LEU A 264 3.50 -21.07 26.94
C LEU A 264 4.81 -20.87 27.72
N VAL A 265 5.58 -19.85 27.39
CA VAL A 265 6.93 -19.67 27.99
C VAL A 265 6.92 -18.54 29.01
N GLU A 266 7.65 -18.78 30.12
CA GLU A 266 7.73 -17.89 31.28
C GLU A 266 8.63 -16.65 31.09
N TYR A 267 8.48 -15.68 32.01
CA TYR A 267 9.16 -14.38 32.08
C TYR A 267 10.70 -14.43 32.00
N PRO A 268 11.33 -13.31 31.63
CA PRO A 268 10.84 -11.94 31.54
C PRO A 268 10.12 -11.61 30.22
N LEU A 269 9.14 -10.70 30.31
CA LEU A 269 8.36 -10.23 29.16
C LEU A 269 8.92 -8.91 28.62
N VAL A 270 9.11 -8.83 27.31
CA VAL A 270 9.53 -7.61 26.64
C VAL A 270 8.45 -7.13 25.68
N TYR A 271 8.09 -5.86 25.79
CA TYR A 271 7.14 -5.19 24.93
C TYR A 271 7.86 -4.18 24.04
N ARG A 272 7.58 -4.29 22.74
CA ARG A 272 8.05 -3.38 21.69
C ARG A 272 6.87 -2.95 20.83
N TYR A 273 7.03 -1.91 20.03
CA TYR A 273 6.05 -1.43 19.05
C TYR A 273 4.71 -0.95 19.65
N PHE A 274 4.64 -0.76 20.96
CA PHE A 274 3.44 -0.27 21.62
C PHE A 274 3.03 1.12 21.12
N LYS A 275 3.98 1.99 20.73
CA LYS A 275 3.64 3.25 20.05
C LYS A 275 2.88 3.00 18.75
N GLN A 276 3.38 2.10 17.91
CA GLN A 276 2.76 1.78 16.62
C GLN A 276 1.36 1.18 16.82
N ALA A 277 1.21 0.30 17.81
CA ALA A 277 -0.09 -0.27 18.16
C ALA A 277 -1.07 0.76 18.74
N THR A 278 -0.56 1.80 19.40
CA THR A 278 -1.39 2.87 19.99
C THR A 278 -1.90 3.85 18.94
N PHE A 279 -1.07 4.22 17.96
CA PHE A 279 -1.38 5.32 17.03
C PHE A 279 -1.61 4.88 15.58
N SER A 280 -1.31 3.63 15.22
CA SER A 280 -1.47 3.12 13.87
C SER A 280 -2.09 1.71 13.85
N ALA A 281 -2.42 1.22 12.67
CA ALA A 281 -3.07 -0.07 12.49
C ALA A 281 -2.06 -1.24 12.60
N TYR A 282 -1.47 -1.40 13.77
CA TYR A 282 -0.60 -2.52 14.09
C TYR A 282 -1.36 -3.58 14.91
N VAL A 283 -1.20 -4.85 14.57
CA VAL A 283 -1.86 -5.95 15.28
C VAL A 283 -1.21 -6.14 16.65
N TRP A 284 -2.01 -6.00 17.71
CA TRP A 284 -1.55 -6.07 19.09
C TRP A 284 -2.27 -7.20 19.84
N ASP A 285 -1.59 -8.33 20.03
CA ASP A 285 -2.13 -9.56 20.61
C ASP A 285 -1.72 -9.77 22.06
N TYR A 286 -1.46 -8.70 22.79
CA TYR A 286 -1.12 -8.79 24.21
C TYR A 286 -2.33 -8.44 25.08
N GLU A 287 -2.42 -9.05 26.28
CA GLU A 287 -3.46 -8.69 27.26
C GLU A 287 -3.42 -7.22 27.68
N ILE A 288 -2.19 -6.71 27.78
CA ILE A 288 -1.93 -5.33 28.19
C ILE A 288 -2.19 -4.43 26.99
N LYS A 289 -2.93 -3.37 27.21
CA LYS A 289 -3.17 -2.38 26.16
C LYS A 289 -1.86 -1.67 25.80
N ALA A 290 -1.63 -1.49 24.50
CA ALA A 290 -0.49 -0.73 24.01
C ALA A 290 -0.48 0.72 24.54
N SER A 291 -1.67 1.31 24.73
CA SER A 291 -1.83 2.64 25.32
C SER A 291 -1.30 2.74 26.76
N ASP A 292 -1.54 1.69 27.57
CA ASP A 292 -1.08 1.70 28.96
C ASP A 292 0.45 1.63 29.03
N LEU A 293 1.06 0.81 28.19
CA LEU A 293 2.52 0.78 28.03
C LEU A 293 3.07 2.13 27.53
N THR A 294 2.34 2.78 26.62
CA THR A 294 2.69 4.12 26.15
C THR A 294 2.69 5.12 27.30
N VAL A 295 1.68 5.12 28.14
CA VAL A 295 1.60 5.99 29.32
C VAL A 295 2.76 5.74 30.28
N LEU A 296 3.05 4.48 30.63
CA LEU A 296 4.15 4.15 31.55
C LEU A 296 5.51 4.54 30.97
N TYR A 297 5.71 4.33 29.67
CA TYR A 297 6.95 4.73 29.00
C TYR A 297 7.12 6.25 28.98
N LEU A 298 6.05 7.00 28.69
CA LEU A 298 6.05 8.46 28.73
C LEU A 298 6.29 8.97 30.14
N ALA A 299 5.71 8.34 31.17
CA ALA A 299 5.98 8.68 32.58
C ALA A 299 7.47 8.52 32.91
N ASN A 300 8.10 7.42 32.50
CA ASN A 300 9.55 7.24 32.65
C ASN A 300 10.38 8.37 31.99
N ILE A 301 9.93 8.83 30.80
CA ILE A 301 10.61 9.95 30.12
C ILE A 301 10.42 11.24 30.89
N ILE A 302 9.20 11.52 31.38
CA ILE A 302 8.87 12.73 32.13
C ILE A 302 9.69 12.79 33.44
N PHE A 303 9.79 11.69 34.19
CA PHE A 303 10.65 11.63 35.38
C PHE A 303 12.09 12.09 35.10
N ARG A 304 12.67 11.60 33.98
CA ARG A 304 14.05 11.99 33.61
C ARG A 304 14.17 13.43 33.13
N LEU A 305 13.11 13.98 32.54
CA LEU A 305 13.07 15.39 32.15
C LEU A 305 12.95 16.27 33.38
N GLU A 306 12.08 15.93 34.33
CA GLU A 306 11.89 16.68 35.57
C GLU A 306 13.13 16.64 36.50
N GLU A 307 13.82 15.50 36.53
CA GLU A 307 15.09 15.39 37.26
C GLU A 307 16.15 16.39 36.75
N ARG A 308 16.14 16.66 35.43
CA ARG A 308 17.13 17.52 34.78
C ARG A 308 16.68 19.01 34.72
N PHE A 309 15.42 19.25 34.42
CA PHE A 309 14.90 20.58 34.09
C PHE A 309 13.90 21.14 35.12
N GLY A 310 13.54 20.37 36.15
CA GLY A 310 12.41 20.69 37.02
C GLY A 310 11.06 20.46 36.31
N THR A 311 10.01 21.06 36.84
CA THR A 311 8.63 20.87 36.33
C THR A 311 8.16 21.98 35.38
N ASP A 312 8.96 23.02 35.15
CA ASP A 312 8.57 24.19 34.37
C ASP A 312 9.03 24.07 32.89
N PHE A 313 8.43 23.17 32.18
CA PHE A 313 8.64 23.02 30.73
C PHE A 313 7.35 22.65 29.98
N SER A 314 7.28 23.00 28.70
CA SER A 314 6.21 22.57 27.80
C SER A 314 6.66 21.38 26.96
N ILE A 315 5.72 20.50 26.55
CA ILE A 315 6.01 19.34 25.72
C ILE A 315 5.29 19.47 24.39
N GLN A 316 6.05 19.36 23.30
CA GLN A 316 5.52 19.18 21.95
C GLN A 316 5.85 17.76 21.47
N MET A 317 4.82 16.91 21.30
CA MET A 317 5.00 15.51 20.93
C MET A 317 4.53 15.23 19.50
N GLY A 318 5.33 14.44 18.76
CA GLY A 318 4.99 13.93 17.44
C GLY A 318 4.13 12.67 17.50
N ILE A 319 3.13 12.59 16.61
CA ILE A 319 2.38 11.36 16.37
C ILE A 319 2.33 11.01 14.87
N PRO A 320 2.40 9.71 14.51
CA PRO A 320 2.18 9.28 13.15
C PRO A 320 0.70 9.43 12.81
N ALA A 321 0.38 10.31 11.89
CA ALA A 321 -1.01 10.57 11.54
C ALA A 321 -1.15 11.00 10.07
N SER A 322 -2.30 10.69 9.47
CA SER A 322 -2.73 11.30 8.22
C SER A 322 -3.59 12.54 8.49
N LYS A 323 -3.77 13.37 7.46
CA LYS A 323 -4.71 14.50 7.51
C LYS A 323 -6.10 14.08 8.01
N ALA A 324 -6.57 12.90 7.61
CA ALA A 324 -7.88 12.38 7.99
C ALA A 324 -7.96 11.87 9.44
N THR A 325 -6.84 11.39 9.99
CA THR A 325 -6.81 10.75 11.33
C THR A 325 -6.31 11.67 12.43
N PHE A 326 -5.59 12.74 12.10
CA PHE A 326 -4.94 13.60 13.07
C PHE A 326 -5.90 14.19 14.12
N SER A 327 -7.01 14.79 13.67
CA SER A 327 -8.01 15.39 14.59
C SER A 327 -8.57 14.37 15.59
N ARG A 328 -8.68 13.11 15.18
CA ARG A 328 -9.14 12.01 16.04
C ARG A 328 -8.05 11.56 17.02
N LEU A 329 -6.81 11.43 16.57
CA LEU A 329 -5.70 10.90 17.37
C LEU A 329 -5.12 11.93 18.36
N LYS A 330 -5.18 13.21 18.03
CA LYS A 330 -4.65 14.31 18.85
C LYS A 330 -5.19 14.31 20.30
N PRO A 331 -6.50 14.18 20.58
CA PRO A 331 -7.00 14.11 21.95
C PRO A 331 -6.47 12.90 22.73
N PHE A 332 -6.37 11.74 22.08
CA PHE A 332 -5.82 10.54 22.73
C PHE A 332 -4.35 10.72 23.11
N ALA A 333 -3.55 11.27 22.20
CA ALA A 333 -2.14 11.54 22.46
C ALA A 333 -1.95 12.55 23.62
N SER A 334 -2.75 13.62 23.65
CA SER A 334 -2.79 14.56 24.77
C SER A 334 -3.20 13.85 26.07
N GLY A 335 -4.20 12.97 26.02
CA GLY A 335 -4.66 12.20 27.16
C GLY A 335 -3.56 11.30 27.76
N TYR A 336 -2.81 10.61 26.91
CA TYR A 336 -1.70 9.76 27.37
C TYR A 336 -0.56 10.55 28.01
N LEU A 337 -0.23 11.73 27.48
CA LEU A 337 0.73 12.64 28.11
C LEU A 337 0.22 13.13 29.45
N ILE A 338 -1.04 13.56 29.56
CA ILE A 338 -1.64 14.01 30.83
C ILE A 338 -1.61 12.88 31.86
N GLN A 339 -1.99 11.66 31.46
CA GLN A 339 -1.93 10.49 32.34
C GLN A 339 -0.50 10.23 32.83
N ALA A 340 0.48 10.36 31.93
CA ALA A 340 1.88 10.16 32.27
C ALA A 340 2.39 11.24 33.27
N ILE A 341 2.10 12.52 33.04
CA ILE A 341 2.45 13.62 33.94
C ILE A 341 1.79 13.43 35.31
N ARG A 342 0.47 13.13 35.34
CA ARG A 342 -0.28 12.90 36.55
C ARG A 342 0.23 11.68 37.34
N LEU A 343 0.72 10.64 36.67
CA LEU A 343 1.41 9.54 37.34
C LEU A 343 2.67 10.05 38.06
N VAL A 344 3.47 10.84 37.37
CA VAL A 344 4.72 11.38 37.92
C VAL A 344 4.45 12.31 39.13
N GLU A 345 3.60 13.32 38.93
CA GLU A 345 3.34 14.36 39.92
C GLU A 345 2.44 13.85 41.07
N ASP A 346 1.27 13.27 40.75
CA ASP A 346 0.25 12.96 41.77
C ASP A 346 0.47 11.61 42.43
N ALA A 347 0.75 10.55 41.64
CA ALA A 347 0.86 9.19 42.17
C ALA A 347 2.21 8.97 42.88
N PHE A 348 3.27 9.49 42.27
CA PHE A 348 4.63 9.24 42.73
C PHE A 348 5.31 10.44 43.34
N GLN A 349 4.71 11.66 43.27
CA GLN A 349 5.27 12.88 43.81
C GLN A 349 6.74 13.10 43.40
N ASN A 350 7.00 12.91 42.12
CA ASN A 350 8.30 13.01 41.46
C ASN A 350 9.36 12.02 41.99
N ASN A 351 8.94 10.96 42.68
CA ASN A 351 9.84 9.93 43.21
C ASN A 351 10.06 8.82 42.15
N TYR A 352 11.11 8.98 41.35
CA TYR A 352 11.47 8.06 40.27
C TYR A 352 11.85 6.66 40.78
N GLU A 353 12.59 6.57 41.89
CA GLU A 353 12.98 5.28 42.48
C GLU A 353 11.74 4.46 42.89
N LYS A 354 10.76 5.13 43.54
CA LYS A 354 9.50 4.50 43.92
C LYS A 354 8.76 3.99 42.68
N PHE A 355 8.75 4.75 41.58
CA PHE A 355 8.13 4.32 40.31
C PHE A 355 8.80 3.07 39.77
N LEU A 356 10.13 2.98 39.74
CA LEU A 356 10.88 1.85 39.19
C LEU A 356 10.69 0.55 40.00
N VAL A 357 10.49 0.63 41.30
CA VAL A 357 10.29 -0.55 42.17
C VAL A 357 8.84 -0.95 42.35
N THR A 358 7.89 -0.13 41.87
CA THR A 358 6.47 -0.43 41.95
C THR A 358 6.11 -1.59 41.00
N PRO A 359 5.37 -2.62 41.47
CA PRO A 359 4.96 -3.73 40.65
C PRO A 359 4.13 -3.28 39.46
N PHE A 360 4.31 -3.94 38.34
CA PHE A 360 3.68 -3.59 37.06
C PHE A 360 2.15 -3.53 37.12
N GLU A 361 1.51 -4.47 37.84
CA GLU A 361 0.07 -4.49 38.00
C GLU A 361 -0.45 -3.29 38.79
N GLU A 362 0.31 -2.84 39.76
CA GLU A 362 -0.02 -1.63 40.52
C GLU A 362 0.10 -0.39 39.65
N LEU A 363 1.17 -0.30 38.84
CA LEU A 363 1.33 0.78 37.87
C LEU A 363 0.14 0.85 36.89
N LEU A 364 -0.29 -0.30 36.33
CA LEU A 364 -1.46 -0.37 35.46
C LEU A 364 -2.75 0.08 36.14
N SER A 365 -2.91 -0.22 37.44
CA SER A 365 -4.11 0.15 38.20
C SER A 365 -4.23 1.66 38.47
N LEU A 366 -3.13 2.38 38.36
CA LEU A 366 -3.08 3.83 38.57
C LEU A 366 -3.51 4.61 37.33
N ILE A 367 -3.22 4.11 36.11
CA ILE A 367 -3.48 4.82 34.84
C ILE A 367 -4.94 5.26 34.69
N PRO A 368 -5.96 4.42 34.91
CA PRO A 368 -7.36 4.80 34.72
C PRO A 368 -7.87 5.87 35.68
N LYS A 369 -7.11 6.19 36.72
CA LYS A 369 -7.49 7.24 37.69
C LYS A 369 -7.37 8.65 37.13
N TYR A 370 -6.66 8.79 35.99
CA TYR A 370 -6.35 10.07 35.38
C TYR A 370 -6.97 10.19 34.02
N GLU A 371 -7.91 11.11 33.85
CA GLU A 371 -8.62 11.33 32.59
C GLU A 371 -8.12 12.57 31.86
N TYR A 372 -8.38 12.62 30.57
CA TYR A 372 -8.10 13.79 29.74
C TYR A 372 -8.92 15.00 30.17
N SER A 373 -8.27 16.16 30.26
CA SER A 373 -8.89 17.46 30.42
C SER A 373 -8.24 18.49 29.50
N ALA A 374 -9.05 19.29 28.83
CA ALA A 374 -8.56 20.35 27.96
C ALA A 374 -7.82 21.44 28.79
N ASP A 375 -8.28 21.70 30.01
CA ASP A 375 -7.64 22.67 30.90
C ASP A 375 -6.25 22.18 31.31
N LEU A 376 -6.09 20.90 31.65
CA LEU A 376 -4.80 20.31 31.96
C LEU A 376 -3.86 20.33 30.74
N LYS A 377 -4.39 20.12 29.54
CA LYS A 377 -3.58 20.26 28.33
C LYS A 377 -2.98 21.65 28.19
N MET A 378 -3.77 22.68 28.44
CA MET A 378 -3.28 24.09 28.42
C MET A 378 -2.34 24.37 29.57
N GLN A 379 -2.66 23.91 30.77
CA GLN A 379 -1.84 24.10 31.96
C GLN A 379 -0.43 23.53 31.80
N TYR A 380 -0.30 22.33 31.22
CA TYR A 380 0.98 21.69 30.94
C TYR A 380 1.64 22.15 29.65
N GLY A 381 1.02 23.04 28.89
CA GLY A 381 1.58 23.50 27.60
C GLY A 381 1.79 22.39 26.60
N LEU A 382 0.85 21.41 26.53
CA LEU A 382 0.99 20.24 25.68
C LEU A 382 0.55 20.53 24.24
N ILE A 383 1.43 20.28 23.29
CA ILE A 383 1.16 20.43 21.85
C ILE A 383 1.40 19.10 21.14
N ILE A 384 0.44 18.67 20.35
CA ILE A 384 0.55 17.46 19.54
C ILE A 384 0.61 17.84 18.08
N LEU A 385 1.64 17.35 17.39
CA LEU A 385 1.88 17.63 15.97
C LEU A 385 2.03 16.32 15.17
N PRO A 386 1.70 16.31 13.87
CA PRO A 386 2.10 15.20 13.01
C PRO A 386 3.63 15.14 12.86
N GLU A 387 4.21 13.94 12.90
CA GLU A 387 5.66 13.74 12.71
C GLU A 387 6.15 14.34 11.40
N ALA A 388 5.40 14.12 10.31
CA ALA A 388 5.70 14.71 9.01
C ALA A 388 5.83 16.25 9.04
N TYR A 389 4.97 16.92 9.80
CA TYR A 389 5.05 18.38 9.95
C TYR A 389 6.27 18.81 10.77
N ALA A 390 6.55 18.09 11.85
CA ALA A 390 7.71 18.37 12.69
C ALA A 390 9.03 18.19 11.90
N ALA A 391 9.16 17.10 11.16
CA ALA A 391 10.34 16.88 10.31
C ALA A 391 10.52 18.00 9.29
N LEU A 392 9.45 18.47 8.65
CA LEU A 392 9.52 19.61 7.73
C LEU A 392 9.97 20.89 8.40
N ARG A 393 9.45 21.20 9.59
CA ARG A 393 9.88 22.38 10.36
C ARG A 393 11.39 22.38 10.62
N SER A 394 11.94 21.22 10.95
CA SER A 394 13.38 21.10 11.19
C SER A 394 14.19 21.41 9.92
N LEU A 395 13.76 20.86 8.81
CA LEU A 395 14.47 21.01 7.53
C LEU A 395 14.38 22.44 6.99
N THR A 396 13.26 23.14 7.23
CA THR A 396 13.09 24.53 6.85
C THR A 396 13.88 25.49 7.74
N ALA A 397 13.86 25.25 9.04
CA ALA A 397 14.65 26.04 9.99
C ALA A 397 16.16 26.02 9.68
N ASN A 398 16.65 24.92 9.11
CA ASN A 398 18.03 24.75 8.70
C ASN A 398 18.32 25.13 7.24
N SER A 399 17.34 25.67 6.52
CA SER A 399 17.48 25.97 5.08
C SER A 399 17.97 24.77 4.24
N ARG A 400 17.69 23.54 4.67
CA ARG A 400 18.12 22.31 3.99
C ARG A 400 17.25 21.95 2.80
N ILE A 401 16.04 22.50 2.74
CA ILE A 401 15.10 22.28 1.66
C ILE A 401 15.00 23.55 0.81
N PRO A 402 15.09 23.43 -0.51
CA PRO A 402 14.88 24.57 -1.40
C PRO A 402 13.42 25.04 -1.34
N ARG A 403 13.21 26.35 -1.48
CA ARG A 403 11.87 26.96 -1.54
C ARG A 403 11.05 26.35 -2.67
N GLY A 404 9.74 26.28 -2.48
CA GLY A 404 8.74 25.82 -3.44
C GLY A 404 8.15 24.45 -3.10
N MET A 405 7.47 23.86 -4.08
CA MET A 405 6.68 22.64 -3.90
C MET A 405 7.56 21.38 -3.93
N SER A 406 7.33 20.44 -3.01
CA SER A 406 8.02 19.16 -2.99
C SER A 406 7.22 18.12 -2.20
N ILE A 407 7.71 16.88 -2.23
CA ILE A 407 7.24 15.77 -1.40
C ILE A 407 8.37 15.33 -0.47
N MET A 408 8.01 15.03 0.77
CA MET A 408 8.91 14.40 1.72
C MET A 408 8.37 13.01 2.07
N VAL A 409 9.28 12.04 2.11
CA VAL A 409 9.04 10.68 2.61
C VAL A 409 9.98 10.48 3.79
N ASP A 410 9.41 10.35 4.98
CA ASP A 410 10.12 10.05 6.23
C ASP A 410 9.85 8.60 6.61
N MET A 411 10.84 7.74 6.42
CA MET A 411 10.74 6.32 6.73
C MET A 411 11.26 6.05 8.14
N GLY A 412 10.35 5.91 9.07
CA GLY A 412 10.64 5.52 10.44
C GLY A 412 10.71 4.02 10.69
N GLY A 413 10.77 3.63 11.96
CA GLY A 413 10.80 2.23 12.37
C GLY A 413 9.48 1.50 12.14
N GLY A 414 8.35 2.11 12.48
CA GLY A 414 7.03 1.51 12.38
C GLY A 414 6.15 2.07 11.28
N THR A 415 6.37 3.33 10.91
CA THR A 415 5.58 4.06 9.93
C THR A 415 6.46 4.71 8.88
N THR A 416 5.85 5.04 7.76
CA THR A 416 6.42 5.92 6.74
C THR A 416 5.46 7.08 6.54
N ASP A 417 5.94 8.28 6.80
CA ASP A 417 5.18 9.51 6.75
C ASP A 417 5.47 10.25 5.44
N ILE A 418 4.42 10.58 4.70
CA ILE A 418 4.52 11.24 3.39
C ILE A 418 3.82 12.56 3.51
N SER A 419 4.51 13.65 3.16
CA SER A 419 3.94 14.99 3.15
C SER A 419 4.14 15.68 1.81
N PHE A 420 3.09 16.32 1.35
CA PHE A 420 3.11 17.23 0.21
C PHE A 420 3.04 18.67 0.74
N PHE A 421 4.02 19.47 0.38
CA PHE A 421 4.24 20.79 0.97
C PHE A 421 4.80 21.81 -0.01
N VAL A 422 4.71 23.06 0.38
CA VAL A 422 5.39 24.19 -0.28
C VAL A 422 6.17 24.94 0.77
N ILE A 423 7.42 25.26 0.49
CA ILE A 423 8.20 26.21 1.29
C ILE A 423 7.98 27.60 0.70
N GLU A 424 7.42 28.49 1.51
CA GLU A 424 7.18 29.89 1.14
C GLU A 424 8.43 30.76 1.22
N ASP A 425 8.31 32.02 0.78
CA ASP A 425 9.43 32.95 0.76
C ASP A 425 9.92 33.33 2.17
N ASN A 426 9.03 33.24 3.16
CA ASN A 426 9.38 33.40 4.58
C ASN A 426 10.09 32.17 5.18
N GLY A 427 10.25 31.09 4.42
CA GLY A 427 10.86 29.85 4.87
C GLY A 427 9.94 28.90 5.63
N GLU A 428 8.67 29.27 5.82
CA GLU A 428 7.73 28.40 6.54
C GLU A 428 7.14 27.31 5.61
N PRO A 429 6.96 26.08 6.14
CA PRO A 429 6.32 25.01 5.39
C PRO A 429 4.80 25.15 5.43
N HIS A 430 4.16 25.16 4.28
CA HIS A 430 2.72 25.00 4.13
C HIS A 430 2.43 23.58 3.68
N ILE A 431 1.72 22.80 4.49
CA ILE A 431 1.34 21.44 4.15
C ILE A 431 -0.04 21.44 3.48
N TYR A 432 -0.12 20.78 2.34
CA TYR A 432 -1.38 20.55 1.63
C TYR A 432 -1.97 19.18 1.93
N HIS A 433 -1.10 18.19 2.09
CA HIS A 433 -1.50 16.84 2.44
C HIS A 433 -0.39 16.15 3.20
N PHE A 434 -0.77 15.29 4.14
CA PHE A 434 0.13 14.35 4.78
C PHE A 434 -0.59 13.03 5.04
N GLU A 435 0.14 11.94 4.91
CA GLU A 435 -0.36 10.59 5.11
C GLU A 435 0.70 9.76 5.84
N SER A 436 0.27 8.87 6.72
CA SER A 436 1.13 7.93 7.43
C SER A 436 0.75 6.52 7.02
N ILE A 437 1.72 5.78 6.53
CA ILE A 437 1.57 4.36 6.18
C ILE A 437 2.10 3.56 7.36
N ALA A 438 1.31 2.61 7.89
CA ALA A 438 1.70 1.73 9.00
C ALA A 438 2.73 0.66 8.55
N LYS A 439 3.73 1.07 7.80
CA LYS A 439 4.86 0.26 7.32
C LYS A 439 6.13 1.09 7.43
N GLY A 440 7.05 0.62 8.21
CA GLY A 440 8.40 1.16 8.36
C GLY A 440 9.43 0.04 8.30
N LEU A 441 10.58 0.18 8.95
CA LEU A 441 11.62 -0.85 8.98
C LEU A 441 11.11 -2.18 9.59
N ASN A 442 10.17 -2.13 10.54
CA ASN A 442 9.55 -3.33 11.12
C ASN A 442 8.87 -4.21 10.07
N PHE A 443 8.27 -3.60 9.05
CA PHE A 443 7.59 -4.33 7.99
C PHE A 443 8.54 -5.30 7.27
N PHE A 444 9.81 -4.93 7.10
CA PHE A 444 10.81 -5.79 6.49
C PHE A 444 11.23 -6.93 7.42
N LEU A 445 11.39 -6.62 8.71
CA LEU A 445 11.81 -7.60 9.71
C LEU A 445 10.72 -8.65 10.00
N GLU A 446 9.46 -8.26 9.91
CA GLU A 446 8.30 -9.10 10.20
C GLU A 446 7.68 -9.75 8.95
N TYR A 447 8.23 -9.51 7.76
CA TYR A 447 7.62 -9.91 6.49
C TYR A 447 7.37 -11.43 6.37
N GLU A 448 8.19 -12.27 7.01
CA GLU A 448 8.04 -13.72 7.06
C GLU A 448 7.90 -14.26 8.50
N ASP A 449 7.06 -13.64 9.32
CA ASP A 449 6.83 -14.05 10.72
C ASP A 449 8.09 -14.13 11.59
N ARG A 450 9.08 -13.33 11.28
CA ARG A 450 10.33 -13.31 12.03
C ARG A 450 10.23 -12.46 13.29
N HIS A 451 9.51 -12.96 14.28
CA HIS A 451 9.44 -12.34 15.60
C HIS A 451 10.71 -12.55 16.45
N SER A 452 11.82 -12.97 15.85
CA SER A 452 13.04 -13.20 16.61
C SER A 452 13.75 -11.89 16.89
N PHE A 453 13.88 -11.55 18.17
CA PHE A 453 14.74 -10.47 18.65
C PHE A 453 16.19 -10.93 18.60
N ARG A 454 16.82 -10.90 17.45
CA ARG A 454 18.20 -11.35 17.32
C ARG A 454 19.22 -10.30 17.78
N SER A 455 18.84 -9.04 17.80
CA SER A 455 19.71 -7.97 18.26
C SER A 455 18.93 -6.79 18.79
N ILE A 456 19.49 -6.13 19.81
CA ILE A 456 19.01 -4.86 20.35
C ILE A 456 19.79 -3.71 19.70
N ASP A 457 20.38 -3.95 18.56
CA ASP A 457 20.92 -2.85 17.78
C ASP A 457 19.75 -1.94 17.36
N PHE A 458 19.67 -0.81 18.04
CA PHE A 458 18.60 0.16 17.91
C PHE A 458 18.57 0.82 16.53
N SER A 459 19.65 0.72 15.77
CA SER A 459 19.70 1.17 14.39
C SER A 459 18.92 0.27 13.44
N ARG A 460 18.60 -0.95 13.83
CA ARG A 460 17.98 -2.00 13.00
C ARG A 460 18.76 -2.31 11.72
N LYS A 461 19.86 -1.65 11.50
CA LYS A 461 20.67 -1.81 10.30
C LYS A 461 21.19 -3.23 10.16
N LYS A 462 21.75 -3.76 11.26
CA LYS A 462 22.31 -5.11 11.28
C LYS A 462 21.25 -6.18 11.07
N GLU A 463 20.07 -6.03 11.70
CA GLU A 463 18.96 -6.98 11.50
C GLU A 463 18.47 -6.98 10.05
N LEU A 464 18.48 -5.82 9.38
CA LEU A 464 18.13 -5.72 7.96
C LEU A 464 19.21 -6.32 7.04
N GLU A 465 20.50 -6.18 7.40
CA GLU A 465 21.62 -6.77 6.68
C GLU A 465 21.57 -8.30 6.73
N ASP A 466 21.11 -8.87 7.85
CA ASP A 466 20.99 -10.32 8.07
C ASP A 466 19.74 -10.95 7.39
N LEU A 467 18.86 -10.14 6.80
CA LEU A 467 17.69 -10.68 6.07
C LEU A 467 18.13 -11.36 4.77
N PRO A 468 17.56 -12.54 4.45
CA PRO A 468 17.75 -13.14 3.14
C PRO A 468 17.32 -12.19 2.03
N GLU A 469 18.14 -12.11 0.99
CA GLU A 469 17.96 -11.14 -0.09
C GLU A 469 16.60 -11.28 -0.81
N ASP A 470 16.12 -12.50 -0.97
CA ASP A 470 14.83 -12.76 -1.60
C ASP A 470 13.65 -12.27 -0.75
N VAL A 471 13.73 -12.41 0.58
CA VAL A 471 12.75 -11.89 1.55
C VAL A 471 12.76 -10.37 1.52
N PHE A 472 13.95 -9.78 1.61
CA PHE A 472 14.12 -8.35 1.56
C PHE A 472 13.55 -7.76 0.27
N ASN A 473 13.87 -8.35 -0.89
CA ASN A 473 13.40 -7.87 -2.20
C ASN A 473 11.89 -7.98 -2.38
N LYS A 474 11.24 -9.02 -1.82
CA LYS A 474 9.76 -9.13 -1.81
C LYS A 474 9.14 -8.01 -0.97
N ALA A 475 9.63 -7.85 0.26
CA ALA A 475 9.17 -6.78 1.16
C ALA A 475 9.37 -5.40 0.53
N LEU A 476 10.55 -5.16 -0.06
CA LEU A 476 10.87 -3.90 -0.73
C LEU A 476 9.95 -3.60 -1.92
N SER A 477 9.62 -4.60 -2.72
CA SER A 477 8.71 -4.44 -3.85
C SER A 477 7.30 -4.04 -3.38
N GLU A 478 6.80 -4.66 -2.32
CA GLU A 478 5.51 -4.32 -1.74
C GLU A 478 5.54 -2.93 -1.08
N PHE A 479 6.58 -2.62 -0.34
CA PHE A 479 6.77 -1.31 0.30
C PHE A 479 6.80 -0.19 -0.73
N LYS A 480 7.63 -0.32 -1.77
CA LYS A 480 7.69 0.64 -2.90
C LYS A 480 6.33 0.83 -3.55
N GLY A 481 5.59 -0.25 -3.77
CA GLY A 481 4.23 -0.20 -4.30
C GLY A 481 3.29 0.65 -3.44
N ASN A 482 3.35 0.50 -2.12
CA ASN A 482 2.52 1.28 -1.19
C ASN A 482 2.89 2.76 -1.19
N VAL A 483 4.18 3.09 -1.06
CA VAL A 483 4.67 4.48 -1.07
C VAL A 483 4.31 5.17 -2.39
N ASN A 484 4.63 4.54 -3.51
CA ASN A 484 4.33 5.10 -4.83
C ASN A 484 2.83 5.22 -5.10
N CYS A 485 1.99 4.33 -4.54
CA CYS A 485 0.54 4.45 -4.64
C CYS A 485 0.01 5.71 -3.94
N VAL A 486 0.54 6.04 -2.76
CA VAL A 486 0.19 7.28 -2.04
C VAL A 486 0.65 8.50 -2.85
N ILE A 487 1.91 8.51 -3.28
CA ILE A 487 2.47 9.63 -4.06
C ILE A 487 1.70 9.82 -5.36
N LYS A 488 1.38 8.73 -6.07
CA LYS A 488 0.57 8.77 -7.29
C LYS A 488 -0.82 9.35 -7.04
N ARG A 489 -1.50 8.95 -5.96
CA ARG A 489 -2.81 9.53 -5.62
C ARG A 489 -2.72 11.03 -5.42
N LEU A 490 -1.67 11.51 -4.76
CA LEU A 490 -1.44 12.93 -4.53
C LEU A 490 -1.16 13.67 -5.85
N THR A 491 -0.29 13.14 -6.68
CA THR A 491 0.07 13.74 -7.96
C THR A 491 -1.09 13.68 -8.97
N ASP A 492 -1.80 12.55 -9.07
CA ASP A 492 -2.98 12.40 -9.94
C ASP A 492 -4.12 13.36 -9.55
N PHE A 493 -4.30 13.56 -8.24
CA PHE A 493 -5.29 14.50 -7.73
C PHE A 493 -4.97 15.94 -8.17
N LEU A 494 -3.72 16.33 -8.07
CA LEU A 494 -3.25 17.63 -8.53
C LEU A 494 -3.37 17.77 -10.06
N HIS A 495 -3.05 16.71 -10.81
CA HIS A 495 -3.17 16.70 -12.27
C HIS A 495 -4.61 16.85 -12.77
N ARG A 496 -5.57 16.12 -12.15
CA ARG A 496 -6.98 16.18 -12.58
C ARG A 496 -7.57 17.58 -12.47
N ASP A 497 -7.26 18.27 -11.41
CA ASP A 497 -7.80 19.61 -11.17
C ASP A 497 -7.15 20.68 -12.07
N THR A 498 -5.88 20.52 -12.39
CA THR A 498 -5.20 21.38 -13.35
C THR A 498 -5.77 21.23 -14.76
N ILE A 499 -6.16 20.02 -15.16
CA ILE A 499 -6.80 19.77 -16.46
C ILE A 499 -8.18 20.42 -16.53
N SER A 500 -8.99 20.35 -15.47
CA SER A 500 -10.36 20.90 -15.45
C SER A 500 -10.39 22.42 -15.52
N ARG A 501 -9.31 23.09 -15.15
CA ARG A 501 -9.20 24.56 -15.15
C ARG A 501 -8.44 25.16 -16.34
N GLY A 502 -8.05 24.34 -17.33
CA GLY A 502 -7.35 24.80 -18.52
C GLY A 502 -5.91 25.27 -18.30
N PHE A 503 -5.34 25.04 -17.11
CA PHE A 503 -3.95 25.36 -16.81
C PHE A 503 -3.00 24.38 -17.50
N MET A 504 -1.86 24.89 -17.94
CA MET A 504 -0.87 24.11 -18.64
C MET A 504 -0.35 22.98 -17.77
N LYS A 505 -0.76 21.78 -18.14
CA LYS A 505 -0.38 20.49 -17.55
C LYS A 505 1.13 20.33 -17.41
N SER A 506 1.89 20.94 -18.33
CA SER A 506 3.35 20.94 -18.36
C SER A 506 3.97 21.76 -17.22
N ALA A 507 3.54 22.99 -17.00
CA ALA A 507 4.20 23.88 -16.04
C ALA A 507 4.08 23.40 -14.60
N PHE A 508 2.92 22.84 -14.22
CA PHE A 508 2.74 22.24 -12.90
C PHE A 508 3.53 20.93 -12.75
N ARG A 509 3.51 20.08 -13.78
CA ARG A 509 4.32 18.88 -13.85
C ARG A 509 5.81 19.20 -13.75
N ASP A 510 6.26 20.18 -14.49
CA ASP A 510 7.65 20.62 -14.50
C ASP A 510 8.06 21.24 -13.16
N ALA A 511 7.17 22.00 -12.51
CA ALA A 511 7.42 22.56 -11.17
C ALA A 511 7.60 21.47 -10.10
N ILE A 512 6.90 20.32 -10.21
CA ILE A 512 7.06 19.20 -9.30
C ILE A 512 8.24 18.31 -9.72
N GLN A 513 8.37 17.98 -11.01
CA GLN A 513 9.38 17.04 -11.51
C GLN A 513 10.81 17.59 -11.45
N ASN A 514 10.96 18.91 -11.59
CA ASN A 514 12.26 19.57 -11.54
C ASN A 514 12.76 19.82 -10.10
N ARG A 515 12.00 19.39 -9.09
CA ARG A 515 12.41 19.50 -7.68
C ARG A 515 12.72 18.12 -7.12
N PRO A 516 13.75 18.01 -6.28
CA PRO A 516 14.04 16.75 -5.64
C PRO A 516 12.93 16.40 -4.63
N ALA A 517 12.46 15.16 -4.64
CA ALA A 517 11.74 14.61 -3.51
C ALA A 517 12.70 14.46 -2.33
N ILE A 518 12.22 14.75 -1.13
CA ILE A 518 13.02 14.64 0.09
C ILE A 518 12.79 13.26 0.70
N TYR A 519 13.87 12.54 0.99
CA TYR A 519 13.82 11.25 1.65
C TYR A 519 14.65 11.30 2.94
N THR A 520 14.03 11.00 4.07
CA THR A 520 14.63 11.11 5.41
C THR A 520 14.21 9.94 6.31
N GLY A 521 14.61 9.97 7.57
CA GLY A 521 14.34 8.92 8.55
C GLY A 521 15.33 7.77 8.52
N GLY A 522 15.06 6.73 9.32
CA GLY A 522 15.93 5.55 9.46
C GLY A 522 16.15 4.77 8.17
N GLY A 523 15.17 4.78 7.25
CA GLY A 523 15.27 4.14 5.96
C GLY A 523 16.32 4.74 5.02
N CYS A 524 16.78 5.97 5.27
CA CYS A 524 17.83 6.60 4.46
C CYS A 524 19.21 5.94 4.59
N TYR A 525 19.43 5.17 5.65
CA TYR A 525 20.73 4.56 5.93
C TYR A 525 21.07 3.35 5.10
N ASP A 526 20.05 2.59 4.69
CA ASP A 526 20.26 1.41 3.86
C ASP A 526 20.09 1.78 2.38
N ASN A 527 21.16 1.65 1.61
CA ASN A 527 21.13 1.95 0.18
C ASN A 527 20.09 1.11 -0.59
N ARG A 528 19.78 -0.09 -0.10
CA ARG A 528 18.74 -0.96 -0.70
C ARG A 528 17.34 -0.37 -0.55
N MET A 529 17.13 0.46 0.49
CA MET A 529 15.86 1.15 0.74
C MET A 529 15.68 2.39 -0.12
N ARG A 530 16.76 2.91 -0.70
CA ARG A 530 16.71 4.04 -1.62
C ARG A 530 15.97 3.63 -2.88
N MET A 531 14.98 4.39 -3.26
CA MET A 531 14.12 4.07 -4.38
C MET A 531 13.78 5.34 -5.18
N PRO A 532 13.56 5.22 -6.49
CA PRO A 532 12.95 6.29 -7.24
C PRO A 532 11.53 6.54 -6.71
N ILE A 533 11.23 7.78 -6.41
CA ILE A 533 9.89 8.22 -6.02
C ILE A 533 9.14 8.57 -7.30
N TYR A 534 7.93 8.10 -7.40
CA TYR A 534 7.08 8.26 -8.57
C TYR A 534 7.00 9.72 -9.06
N ASP A 535 7.17 9.94 -10.36
CA ASP A 535 7.13 11.23 -11.04
C ASP A 535 8.16 12.29 -10.60
N PHE A 536 9.18 11.90 -9.85
CA PHE A 536 10.28 12.80 -9.50
C PHE A 536 11.57 12.40 -10.22
N SER A 537 12.23 13.39 -10.82
CA SER A 537 13.48 13.19 -11.55
C SER A 537 14.69 12.97 -10.65
N ASP A 538 14.59 13.46 -9.40
CA ASP A 538 15.67 13.39 -8.44
C ASP A 538 15.12 13.15 -7.02
N VAL A 539 15.92 12.53 -6.17
CA VAL A 539 15.61 12.28 -4.77
C VAL A 539 16.76 12.78 -3.91
N LYS A 540 16.47 13.77 -3.07
CA LYS A 540 17.43 14.27 -2.10
C LYS A 540 17.35 13.48 -0.80
N TYR A 541 18.37 12.67 -0.55
CA TYR A 541 18.49 11.91 0.69
C TYR A 541 19.09 12.78 1.79
N ILE A 542 18.33 13.03 2.86
CA ILE A 542 18.78 13.71 4.06
C ILE A 542 19.23 12.66 5.07
N ASP A 543 20.32 11.99 4.78
CA ASP A 543 20.80 10.85 5.55
C ASP A 543 22.14 11.12 6.26
N LYS A 544 22.97 11.90 5.62
CA LYS A 544 24.37 12.05 6.02
C LYS A 544 24.63 13.51 6.33
N GLY A 545 25.03 13.76 7.48
CA GLY A 545 25.54 15.05 7.84
C GLY A 545 25.42 15.28 9.32
N ILE A 546 26.39 15.92 9.81
CA ILE A 546 26.45 16.53 11.11
C ILE A 546 25.26 17.50 11.20
N LEU A 547 24.71 17.62 12.37
CA LEU A 547 23.49 18.35 12.64
C LEU A 547 23.42 19.73 11.94
N GLY A 548 24.43 20.53 11.96
CA GLY A 548 24.42 21.86 11.33
C GLY A 548 23.18 22.70 11.68
N ILE A 549 22.62 22.46 12.86
CA ILE A 549 21.51 23.23 13.41
C ILE A 549 22.11 24.46 14.08
N PRO A 550 21.63 25.67 13.75
CA PRO A 550 22.11 26.86 14.43
C PRO A 550 21.90 26.80 15.94
N ASN A 551 22.90 27.26 16.69
CA ASN A 551 22.82 27.40 18.15
C ASN A 551 22.59 26.08 18.95
N VAL A 552 23.04 24.95 18.42
CA VAL A 552 23.08 23.69 19.18
C VAL A 552 24.21 23.71 20.18
N VAL A 553 23.87 23.46 21.44
CA VAL A 553 24.84 23.32 22.51
C VAL A 553 25.56 21.96 22.34
N ASP A 554 26.89 21.99 22.43
CA ASP A 554 27.73 20.78 22.34
C ASP A 554 27.50 19.90 21.08
N GLU A 555 27.22 20.52 19.92
CA GLU A 555 26.96 19.83 18.65
C GLU A 555 28.00 18.76 18.34
N SER A 556 29.25 18.99 18.67
CA SER A 556 30.36 18.06 18.43
C SER A 556 30.24 16.72 19.19
N ARG A 557 29.43 16.65 20.22
CA ARG A 557 29.17 15.44 21.00
C ARG A 557 28.05 14.58 20.41
N VAL A 558 27.19 15.18 19.58
CA VAL A 558 26.03 14.47 19.02
C VAL A 558 26.49 13.58 17.87
N THR A 559 26.52 12.30 18.10
CA THR A 559 27.00 11.28 17.15
C THR A 559 25.91 10.76 16.21
N ILE A 560 24.64 11.09 16.49
CA ILE A 560 23.49 10.61 15.71
C ILE A 560 23.29 11.50 14.50
N PRO A 561 23.04 10.92 13.32
CA PRO A 561 22.80 11.67 12.11
C PRO A 561 21.55 12.56 12.18
N TYR A 562 21.60 13.65 11.44
CA TYR A 562 20.53 14.64 11.41
C TYR A 562 19.15 14.05 11.08
N SER A 563 19.07 13.13 10.12
CA SER A 563 17.80 12.52 9.72
C SER A 563 17.07 11.80 10.85
N LEU A 564 17.78 11.29 11.83
CA LEU A 564 17.18 10.67 13.01
C LEU A 564 16.74 11.71 14.08
N MET A 565 17.37 12.86 14.09
CA MET A 565 17.09 13.93 15.08
C MET A 565 16.12 14.99 14.54
N ALA A 566 15.84 14.99 13.25
CA ALA A 566 15.07 16.02 12.57
C ALA A 566 13.69 16.25 13.18
N THR A 567 12.96 15.17 13.46
CA THR A 567 11.62 15.26 14.04
C THR A 567 11.65 15.83 15.46
N ALA A 568 12.58 15.38 16.32
CA ALA A 568 12.75 15.91 17.66
C ALA A 568 13.09 17.41 17.65
N PHE A 569 14.00 17.82 16.76
CA PHE A 569 14.34 19.24 16.61
C PHE A 569 13.15 20.06 16.11
N GLY A 570 12.44 19.60 15.08
CA GLY A 570 11.25 20.30 14.58
C GLY A 570 10.13 20.42 15.63
N LEU A 571 10.03 19.45 16.54
CA LEU A 571 9.14 19.50 17.71
C LEU A 571 9.63 20.47 18.79
N SER A 572 10.94 20.67 18.96
CA SER A 572 11.44 21.61 19.96
C SER A 572 11.21 23.06 19.60
N ILE A 573 11.10 23.40 18.32
CA ILE A 573 10.81 24.77 17.88
C ILE A 573 9.46 25.18 18.46
N GLN A 574 9.46 26.16 19.36
CA GLN A 574 8.29 26.56 20.13
C GLN A 574 7.09 26.95 19.24
N ARG A 575 5.91 26.50 19.66
CA ARG A 575 4.59 26.92 19.12
C ARG A 575 3.69 27.37 20.28
N LEU A 576 2.71 28.20 19.92
CA LEU A 576 1.69 28.66 20.88
C LEU A 576 0.41 27.79 20.81
N ASP A 577 0.22 27.09 19.69
CA ASP A 577 -0.94 26.24 19.45
C ASP A 577 -0.56 24.98 18.66
N ASP A 578 -1.46 24.03 18.61
CA ASP A 578 -1.35 22.81 17.83
C ASP A 578 -2.17 22.85 16.52
N ASP A 579 -2.57 24.04 16.10
CA ASP A 579 -3.28 24.25 14.84
C ASP A 579 -2.29 24.27 13.68
N ILE A 580 -2.34 23.24 12.88
CA ILE A 580 -1.53 23.15 11.68
C ILE A 580 -2.32 23.82 10.56
N LYS A 581 -1.72 24.85 9.96
CA LYS A 581 -2.25 25.41 8.73
C LYS A 581 -2.08 24.41 7.61
N VAL A 582 -3.09 23.56 7.45
CA VAL A 582 -3.22 22.72 6.27
C VAL A 582 -3.97 23.54 5.23
N SER A 583 -3.23 24.11 4.30
CA SER A 583 -3.81 24.87 3.19
C SER A 583 -4.71 23.97 2.35
N ASN A 584 -5.77 24.52 1.79
CA ASN A 584 -6.56 23.80 0.83
C ASN A 584 -5.88 23.83 -0.56
N LYS A 585 -6.33 22.99 -1.46
CA LYS A 585 -5.73 22.92 -2.80
C LYS A 585 -6.04 24.14 -3.66
N GLU A 586 -7.15 24.82 -3.39
CA GLU A 586 -7.54 26.05 -4.08
C GLU A 586 -6.52 27.17 -3.85
N ASP A 587 -5.99 27.28 -2.63
CA ASP A 587 -4.93 28.23 -2.29
C ASP A 587 -3.63 27.90 -3.04
N LEU A 588 -3.29 26.61 -3.13
CA LEU A 588 -2.15 26.13 -3.90
C LEU A 588 -2.28 26.55 -5.37
N PHE A 589 -3.44 26.26 -5.98
CA PHE A 589 -3.68 26.61 -7.38
C PHE A 589 -3.72 28.11 -7.63
N ALA A 590 -4.34 28.89 -6.76
CA ALA A 590 -4.36 30.34 -6.86
C ALA A 590 -2.94 30.92 -6.84
N LYS A 591 -2.07 30.39 -5.98
CA LYS A 591 -0.68 30.84 -5.86
C LYS A 591 0.16 30.48 -7.09
N TYR A 592 0.02 29.26 -7.61
CA TYR A 592 0.77 28.82 -8.80
C TYR A 592 0.21 29.31 -10.13
N SER A 593 -1.09 29.64 -10.20
CA SER A 593 -1.66 30.23 -11.41
C SER A 593 -1.05 31.58 -11.73
N ASN A 594 -0.78 32.40 -10.73
CA ASN A 594 -0.21 33.73 -10.91
C ASN A 594 1.27 33.70 -11.33
N VAL A 595 2.05 32.72 -10.82
CA VAL A 595 3.46 32.54 -11.19
C VAL A 595 3.60 31.96 -12.60
N ASN A 596 2.71 31.04 -12.98
CA ASN A 596 2.77 30.37 -14.27
C ASN A 596 2.29 31.22 -15.46
N GLU A 597 1.48 32.26 -15.25
CA GLU A 597 1.11 33.14 -16.35
C GLU A 597 2.31 33.93 -16.89
N GLN A 598 3.24 34.31 -16.03
CA GLN A 598 4.47 34.98 -16.46
C GLN A 598 5.45 34.00 -17.12
N ASP A 599 5.70 32.85 -16.51
CA ASP A 599 6.59 31.82 -17.05
C ASP A 599 6.02 31.15 -18.32
N ALA A 600 4.72 30.99 -18.41
CA ALA A 600 4.06 30.45 -19.59
C ALA A 600 4.12 31.43 -20.77
N ARG A 601 4.02 32.74 -20.53
CA ARG A 601 4.26 33.77 -21.56
C ARG A 601 5.71 33.72 -22.05
N TRP A 602 6.68 33.58 -21.14
CA TRP A 602 8.11 33.47 -21.50
C TRP A 602 8.40 32.20 -22.31
N ASN A 603 7.84 31.06 -21.95
CA ASN A 603 8.04 29.81 -22.68
C ASN A 603 7.31 29.82 -24.04
N ALA A 604 6.11 30.38 -24.13
CA ALA A 604 5.41 30.58 -25.40
C ALA A 604 6.16 31.53 -26.34
N TYR A 605 6.80 32.57 -25.81
CA TYR A 605 7.66 33.45 -26.59
C TYR A 605 8.93 32.75 -27.08
N ARG A 606 9.49 31.81 -26.30
CA ARG A 606 10.67 31.02 -26.68
C ARG A 606 10.34 29.93 -27.71
N GLU A 607 9.21 29.25 -27.58
CA GLU A 607 8.80 28.19 -28.51
C GLU A 607 8.32 28.72 -29.87
N HIS A 608 7.87 29.96 -29.94
CA HIS A 608 7.36 30.54 -31.19
C HIS A 608 8.35 31.42 -31.91
N GLY A 609 9.64 31.35 -31.56
CA GLY A 609 10.70 31.93 -32.40
C GLY A 609 10.57 33.45 -32.67
N MET A 610 9.95 34.21 -31.76
CA MET A 610 9.83 35.65 -31.89
C MET A 610 11.04 36.42 -31.35
N TYR A 611 12.21 35.83 -31.46
CA TYR A 611 13.50 36.53 -31.38
C TYR A 611 14.38 35.98 -32.50
N GLU A 612 14.06 36.35 -33.73
CA GLU A 612 15.07 36.56 -34.76
C GLU A 612 15.35 38.04 -34.78
N ASP A 613 16.58 38.33 -34.38
CA ASP A 613 17.46 39.53 -34.43
C ASP A 613 17.85 40.10 -33.08
#